data_ff964a40c3148170969e0bc107a71543
#
_entry.id   ff964a40c3148170969e0bc107a71543
#
_cell.length_a   1.000
_cell.length_b   1.000
_cell.length_c   1.000
_cell.angle_alpha   90.00
_cell.angle_beta   90.00
_cell.angle_gamma   90.00
#
_symmetry.space_group_name_H-M   'P 1'
#
loop_
_entity.id
_entity.type
_entity.pdbx_description
1 polymer ?
#
loop_
_entity_poly.entity_id
_entity_poly.type
_entity_poly.pdbx_seq_one_letter_code
_entity_poly.pdbx_strand_id
1 'polypeptide(L)'
;MNEAEEQPGKAAFEIEKGRRLVMTLSEQEVEKYLHPGELLDELEAGFRGLELGEIQSPPRSQLSVPGKGFSLAMPAWQPGRQLTIKIVNVFDGNLQINLPNHLALITLFDPDTGVTSCVMDGTHITAARTAAAAAVSVRLLSCAGSRIATVIGAGVQGRQHLRLLPRVRNFDRINICSLRFEEAEKLAAQSDLACATADIEKAVRESDVVCLATHSPAPVIEARWVKPGTHVSSVGFHPPSGELPKDLARAHRLFVETLDAFRPPPVGCSELAGLDIARATTLGAVAIDRKAGRRDDQEITVYKAMGVAMEDMVAANLVFERAKQAGGGNLMAW
;
A
#
# COMPACT_ATOMS: atom_id res chain seq x y z
N MET A 1 -55.87 -3.60 -2.65
CA MET A 1 -54.83 -3.16 -1.68
C MET A 1 -53.61 -3.99 -2.00
N ASN A 2 -52.72 -3.44 -2.81
CA ASN A 2 -51.42 -4.04 -3.13
C ASN A 2 -50.36 -3.25 -2.34
N GLU A 3 -49.85 -3.88 -1.31
CA GLU A 3 -48.66 -3.40 -0.63
C GLU A 3 -47.44 -3.67 -1.55
N ALA A 4 -46.87 -2.62 -2.07
CA ALA A 4 -45.62 -2.69 -2.76
C ALA A 4 -44.51 -2.85 -1.69
N GLU A 5 -43.86 -4.01 -1.66
CA GLU A 5 -42.63 -4.22 -0.90
C GLU A 5 -41.57 -3.27 -1.41
N GLU A 6 -41.22 -2.29 -0.60
CA GLU A 6 -40.02 -1.48 -0.78
C GLU A 6 -38.77 -2.37 -0.62
N GLN A 7 -38.06 -2.61 -1.70
CA GLN A 7 -36.74 -3.23 -1.67
C GLN A 7 -35.73 -2.21 -1.13
N PRO A 8 -35.07 -2.46 0.00
CA PRO A 8 -33.98 -1.61 0.47
C PRO A 8 -32.73 -1.91 -0.35
N GLY A 9 -32.23 -0.92 -1.09
CA GLY A 9 -30.88 -1.03 -1.67
C GLY A 9 -30.64 -0.44 -3.06
N LYS A 10 -31.49 0.44 -3.58
CA LYS A 10 -31.07 1.28 -4.70
C LYS A 10 -30.47 2.57 -4.15
N ALA A 11 -29.13 2.71 -4.23
CA ALA A 11 -28.49 3.99 -4.10
C ALA A 11 -29.08 4.92 -5.15
N ALA A 12 -30.01 5.78 -4.72
CA ALA A 12 -30.56 6.82 -5.56
C ALA A 12 -29.41 7.81 -5.83
N PHE A 13 -28.83 7.75 -7.03
CA PHE A 13 -28.14 8.92 -7.57
C PHE A 13 -29.18 10.01 -7.67
N GLU A 14 -29.07 11.03 -6.81
CA GLU A 14 -29.98 12.16 -6.87
C GLU A 14 -29.78 12.85 -8.21
N ILE A 15 -30.73 12.65 -9.11
CA ILE A 15 -30.81 13.41 -10.35
C ILE A 15 -31.53 14.71 -10.00
N GLU A 16 -30.79 15.72 -9.54
CA GLU A 16 -31.36 17.05 -9.38
C GLU A 16 -31.54 17.69 -10.75
N LYS A 17 -32.78 17.89 -11.18
CA LYS A 17 -33.16 18.53 -12.44
C LYS A 17 -32.55 17.92 -13.72
N GLY A 18 -32.38 16.59 -13.77
CA GLY A 18 -31.83 15.87 -14.92
C GLY A 18 -30.29 15.96 -15.05
N ARG A 19 -29.59 16.44 -14.02
CA ARG A 19 -28.13 16.49 -13.96
C ARG A 19 -27.61 15.38 -13.05
N ARG A 20 -26.53 14.72 -13.48
CA ARG A 20 -25.82 13.73 -12.66
C ARG A 20 -25.00 14.46 -11.60
N LEU A 21 -25.02 13.96 -10.36
CA LEU A 21 -24.18 14.51 -9.30
C LEU A 21 -22.98 13.57 -9.08
N VAL A 22 -21.79 14.12 -9.10
CA VAL A 22 -20.54 13.40 -8.81
C VAL A 22 -19.97 13.97 -7.52
N MET A 23 -19.66 13.08 -6.55
CA MET A 23 -18.97 13.48 -5.34
C MET A 23 -17.50 13.79 -5.66
N THR A 24 -16.99 14.90 -5.14
CA THR A 24 -15.55 15.20 -5.20
C THR A 24 -14.97 15.27 -3.80
N LEU A 25 -13.78 14.65 -3.59
CA LEU A 25 -13.08 14.63 -2.31
C LEU A 25 -11.65 15.12 -2.48
N SER A 26 -11.29 16.14 -1.72
CA SER A 26 -9.92 16.64 -1.61
C SER A 26 -9.03 15.68 -0.81
N GLU A 27 -7.69 15.86 -0.87
CA GLU A 27 -6.74 15.08 -0.08
C GLU A 27 -7.05 15.13 1.42
N GLN A 28 -7.43 16.30 1.95
CA GLN A 28 -7.79 16.47 3.36
C GLN A 28 -9.05 15.68 3.75
N GLU A 29 -10.06 15.65 2.88
CA GLU A 29 -11.28 14.86 3.10
C GLU A 29 -10.99 13.36 3.00
N VAL A 30 -10.15 12.94 2.05
CA VAL A 30 -9.67 11.56 1.96
C VAL A 30 -8.95 11.15 3.24
N GLU A 31 -8.03 11.97 3.76
CA GLU A 31 -7.34 11.69 5.03
C GLU A 31 -8.31 11.59 6.20
N LYS A 32 -9.30 12.48 6.27
CA LYS A 32 -10.33 12.50 7.32
C LYS A 32 -11.15 11.20 7.36
N TYR A 33 -11.49 10.65 6.19
CA TYR A 33 -12.38 9.50 6.08
C TYR A 33 -11.65 8.15 5.98
N LEU A 34 -10.33 8.13 5.75
CA LEU A 34 -9.55 6.89 5.68
C LEU A 34 -9.04 6.48 7.07
N HIS A 35 -9.75 5.56 7.73
CA HIS A 35 -9.37 5.10 9.06
C HIS A 35 -8.33 3.97 9.01
N PRO A 36 -7.15 4.15 9.64
CA PRO A 36 -6.04 3.21 9.52
C PRO A 36 -6.34 1.77 9.96
N GLY A 37 -7.13 1.59 11.03
CA GLY A 37 -7.48 0.25 11.52
C GLY A 37 -8.31 -0.53 10.53
N GLU A 38 -9.36 0.10 9.99
CA GLU A 38 -10.23 -0.53 8.98
C GLU A 38 -9.49 -0.78 7.67
N LEU A 39 -8.60 0.15 7.27
CA LEU A 39 -7.79 -0.06 6.08
C LEU A 39 -6.94 -1.33 6.18
N LEU A 40 -6.36 -1.61 7.35
CA LEU A 40 -5.58 -2.83 7.57
C LEU A 40 -6.44 -4.10 7.44
N ASP A 41 -7.64 -4.10 8.01
CA ASP A 41 -8.53 -5.25 8.00
C ASP A 41 -9.12 -5.49 6.59
N GLU A 42 -9.52 -4.43 5.92
CA GLU A 42 -10.04 -4.49 4.56
C GLU A 42 -8.97 -4.86 3.53
N LEU A 43 -7.71 -4.45 3.72
CA LEU A 43 -6.61 -4.89 2.85
C LEU A 43 -6.28 -6.37 3.05
N GLU A 44 -6.29 -6.88 4.28
CA GLU A 44 -6.11 -8.32 4.52
C GLU A 44 -7.24 -9.11 3.85
N ALA A 45 -8.50 -8.65 3.95
CA ALA A 45 -9.64 -9.22 3.23
C ALA A 45 -9.49 -9.09 1.71
N GLY A 46 -8.97 -7.96 1.23
CA GLY A 46 -8.68 -7.73 -0.18
C GLY A 46 -7.64 -8.70 -0.76
N PHE A 47 -6.53 -8.94 -0.06
CA PHE A 47 -5.55 -9.95 -0.46
C PHE A 47 -6.17 -11.36 -0.52
N ARG A 48 -7.00 -11.70 0.46
CA ARG A 48 -7.75 -12.95 0.44
C ARG A 48 -8.68 -13.04 -0.78
N GLY A 49 -9.43 -11.98 -1.08
CA GLY A 49 -10.34 -11.92 -2.24
C GLY A 49 -9.60 -12.04 -3.57
N LEU A 50 -8.39 -11.44 -3.68
CA LEU A 50 -7.53 -11.63 -4.87
C LEU A 50 -7.15 -13.10 -5.05
N GLU A 51 -6.73 -13.78 -4.00
CA GLU A 51 -6.31 -15.18 -4.04
C GLU A 51 -7.47 -16.12 -4.41
N LEU A 52 -8.68 -15.80 -3.96
CA LEU A 52 -9.90 -16.56 -4.27
C LEU A 52 -10.48 -16.22 -5.65
N GLY A 53 -9.92 -15.25 -6.37
CA GLY A 53 -10.46 -14.81 -7.65
C GLY A 53 -11.77 -14.00 -7.55
N GLU A 54 -12.11 -13.50 -6.37
CA GLU A 54 -13.30 -12.69 -6.10
C GLU A 54 -13.12 -11.23 -6.53
N ILE A 55 -11.88 -10.81 -6.72
CA ILE A 55 -11.50 -9.45 -7.10
C ILE A 55 -10.82 -9.44 -8.46
N GLN A 56 -11.32 -8.62 -9.38
CA GLN A 56 -10.65 -8.32 -10.64
C GLN A 56 -9.67 -7.16 -10.41
N SER A 57 -8.37 -7.42 -10.57
CA SER A 57 -7.30 -6.43 -10.44
C SER A 57 -6.22 -6.72 -11.48
N PRO A 58 -6.49 -6.39 -12.77
CA PRO A 58 -5.54 -6.65 -13.83
C PRO A 58 -4.24 -5.85 -13.62
N PRO A 59 -3.12 -6.31 -14.21
CA PRO A 59 -1.87 -5.57 -14.16
C PRO A 59 -2.03 -4.15 -14.67
N ARG A 60 -1.30 -3.22 -14.03
CA ARG A 60 -1.29 -1.81 -14.43
C ARG A 60 -0.82 -1.63 -15.86
N SER A 61 -1.41 -0.68 -16.59
CA SER A 61 -0.93 -0.22 -17.87
C SER A 61 -0.14 1.09 -17.72
N GLN A 62 0.91 1.27 -18.56
CA GLN A 62 1.76 2.46 -18.54
C GLN A 62 1.68 3.22 -19.84
N LEU A 63 1.60 4.54 -19.72
CA LEU A 63 1.86 5.50 -20.79
C LEU A 63 3.08 6.33 -20.42
N SER A 64 4.13 6.26 -21.25
CA SER A 64 5.37 7.02 -21.02
C SER A 64 5.34 8.36 -21.73
N VAL A 65 5.82 9.41 -21.06
CA VAL A 65 6.11 10.73 -21.62
C VAL A 65 7.63 10.85 -21.72
N PRO A 66 8.23 10.66 -22.91
CA PRO A 66 9.68 10.56 -23.05
C PRO A 66 10.44 11.74 -22.43
N GLY A 67 11.44 11.44 -21.61
CA GLY A 67 12.29 12.44 -20.95
C GLY A 67 11.62 13.24 -19.83
N LYS A 68 10.36 12.92 -19.47
CA LYS A 68 9.62 13.65 -18.43
C LYS A 68 9.08 12.75 -17.31
N GLY A 69 8.41 11.65 -17.65
CA GLY A 69 7.77 10.79 -16.68
C GLY A 69 6.81 9.78 -17.30
N PHE A 70 5.92 9.25 -16.51
CA PHE A 70 4.91 8.28 -16.97
C PHE A 70 3.61 8.38 -16.17
N SER A 71 2.55 7.81 -16.75
CA SER A 71 1.24 7.62 -16.12
C SER A 71 0.93 6.14 -16.05
N LEU A 72 0.37 5.69 -14.93
CA LEU A 72 -0.14 4.33 -14.75
C LEU A 72 -1.65 4.36 -14.56
N ALA A 73 -2.37 3.49 -15.27
CA ALA A 73 -3.78 3.22 -15.03
C ALA A 73 -3.92 1.88 -14.29
N MET A 74 -4.68 1.89 -13.20
CA MET A 74 -4.81 0.79 -12.26
C MET A 74 -6.28 0.53 -11.94
N PRO A 75 -7.00 -0.23 -12.78
CA PRO A 75 -8.40 -0.59 -12.53
C PRO A 75 -8.53 -1.77 -11.58
N ALA A 76 -9.59 -1.77 -10.74
CA ALA A 76 -9.98 -2.92 -9.94
C ALA A 76 -11.48 -2.90 -9.64
N TRP A 77 -12.05 -4.08 -9.44
CA TRP A 77 -13.45 -4.25 -9.08
C TRP A 77 -13.69 -5.52 -8.26
N GLN A 78 -14.61 -5.42 -7.34
CA GLN A 78 -15.16 -6.52 -6.55
C GLN A 78 -16.68 -6.40 -6.50
N PRO A 79 -17.47 -7.50 -6.56
CA PRO A 79 -18.90 -7.47 -6.36
C PRO A 79 -19.29 -6.76 -5.05
N GLY A 80 -20.28 -5.86 -5.13
CA GLY A 80 -20.73 -5.05 -4.00
C GLY A 80 -19.93 -3.78 -3.73
N ARG A 81 -18.91 -3.48 -4.55
CA ARG A 81 -18.11 -2.23 -4.47
C ARG A 81 -18.20 -1.43 -5.75
N GLN A 82 -17.88 -0.14 -5.67
CA GLN A 82 -17.72 0.71 -6.84
C GLN A 82 -16.54 0.21 -7.68
N LEU A 83 -16.70 0.18 -9.02
CA LEU A 83 -15.58 0.00 -9.93
C LEU A 83 -14.61 1.16 -9.74
N THR A 84 -13.35 0.86 -9.55
CA THR A 84 -12.32 1.84 -9.18
C THR A 84 -11.24 1.91 -10.25
N ILE A 85 -10.86 3.13 -10.65
CA ILE A 85 -9.70 3.35 -11.51
C ILE A 85 -8.82 4.41 -10.86
N LYS A 86 -7.58 4.04 -10.51
CA LYS A 86 -6.56 5.01 -10.15
C LYS A 86 -5.71 5.35 -11.35
N ILE A 87 -5.48 6.65 -11.56
CA ILE A 87 -4.41 7.16 -12.43
C ILE A 87 -3.34 7.75 -11.52
N VAL A 88 -2.10 7.29 -11.68
CA VAL A 88 -0.95 7.89 -10.97
C VAL A 88 0.09 8.34 -11.97
N ASN A 89 0.53 9.58 -11.81
CA ASN A 89 1.54 10.23 -12.63
C ASN A 89 2.85 10.34 -11.83
N VAL A 90 3.97 9.93 -12.44
CA VAL A 90 5.30 9.99 -11.83
C VAL A 90 6.18 10.86 -12.72
N PHE A 91 6.52 12.04 -12.22
CA PHE A 91 7.29 13.06 -12.93
C PHE A 91 8.37 13.61 -11.99
N ASP A 92 9.58 13.08 -12.07
CA ASP A 92 10.67 13.43 -11.15
C ASP A 92 11.08 14.91 -11.25
N GLY A 93 10.91 15.53 -12.40
CA GLY A 93 11.15 16.97 -12.60
C GLY A 93 10.28 17.88 -11.76
N ASN A 94 9.16 17.40 -11.24
CA ASN A 94 8.24 18.17 -10.39
C ASN A 94 8.92 18.67 -9.10
N LEU A 95 9.87 17.91 -8.55
CA LEU A 95 10.61 18.31 -7.35
C LEU A 95 11.39 19.62 -7.54
N GLN A 96 11.82 19.93 -8.78
CA GLN A 96 12.53 21.17 -9.11
C GLN A 96 11.63 22.42 -9.07
N ILE A 97 10.32 22.22 -9.17
CA ILE A 97 9.30 23.28 -9.16
C ILE A 97 8.37 23.19 -7.93
N ASN A 98 8.83 22.53 -6.87
CA ASN A 98 8.10 22.34 -5.61
C ASN A 98 6.73 21.65 -5.76
N LEU A 99 6.58 20.76 -6.73
CA LEU A 99 5.42 19.86 -6.85
C LEU A 99 5.81 18.44 -6.43
N PRO A 100 4.86 17.65 -5.91
CA PRO A 100 5.09 16.23 -5.68
C PRO A 100 5.43 15.52 -6.98
N ASN A 101 6.41 14.61 -6.95
CA ASN A 101 6.72 13.81 -8.12
C ASN A 101 5.72 12.67 -8.37
N HIS A 102 4.88 12.34 -7.38
CA HIS A 102 3.78 11.39 -7.50
C HIS A 102 2.48 12.13 -7.26
N LEU A 103 1.60 12.15 -8.26
CA LEU A 103 0.27 12.73 -8.19
C LEU A 103 -0.74 11.68 -8.63
N ALA A 104 -1.78 11.44 -7.84
CA ALA A 104 -2.77 10.42 -8.14
C ALA A 104 -4.20 10.97 -8.10
N LEU A 105 -5.02 10.45 -8.99
CA LEU A 105 -6.47 10.66 -9.02
C LEU A 105 -7.16 9.30 -9.01
N ILE A 106 -8.23 9.17 -8.22
CA ILE A 106 -9.06 7.96 -8.20
C ILE A 106 -10.48 8.33 -8.61
N THR A 107 -11.03 7.55 -9.52
CA THR A 107 -12.42 7.66 -9.95
C THR A 107 -13.17 6.38 -9.59
N LEU A 108 -14.35 6.54 -9.00
CA LEU A 108 -15.29 5.47 -8.69
C LEU A 108 -16.47 5.54 -9.66
N PHE A 109 -16.91 4.38 -10.13
CA PHE A 109 -18.05 4.24 -11.02
C PHE A 109 -19.04 3.24 -10.44
N ASP A 110 -20.30 3.52 -10.59
CA ASP A 110 -21.37 2.60 -10.32
C ASP A 110 -21.24 1.37 -11.22
N PRO A 111 -21.16 0.14 -10.66
CA PRO A 111 -20.86 -1.04 -11.45
C PRO A 111 -22.03 -1.49 -12.35
N ASP A 112 -23.27 -1.06 -12.06
CA ASP A 112 -24.45 -1.45 -12.83
C ASP A 112 -24.68 -0.53 -14.04
N THR A 113 -24.28 0.74 -13.92
CA THR A 113 -24.60 1.76 -14.92
C THR A 113 -23.38 2.39 -15.59
N GLY A 114 -22.19 2.22 -14.99
CA GLY A 114 -20.96 2.92 -15.43
C GLY A 114 -20.95 4.42 -15.13
N VAL A 115 -21.94 4.93 -14.40
CA VAL A 115 -21.99 6.36 -14.01
C VAL A 115 -20.89 6.65 -13.00
N THR A 116 -20.20 7.79 -13.18
CA THR A 116 -19.20 8.25 -12.21
C THR A 116 -19.89 8.62 -10.90
N SER A 117 -19.49 7.96 -9.83
CA SER A 117 -20.01 8.18 -8.47
C SER A 117 -19.15 9.18 -7.70
N CYS A 118 -17.83 9.08 -7.84
CA CYS A 118 -16.90 9.92 -7.10
C CYS A 118 -15.59 10.13 -7.86
N VAL A 119 -15.01 11.31 -7.67
CA VAL A 119 -13.63 11.64 -8.06
C VAL A 119 -12.90 12.13 -6.81
N MET A 120 -11.76 11.54 -6.48
CA MET A 120 -11.02 11.89 -5.26
C MET A 120 -9.52 11.99 -5.51
N ASP A 121 -8.84 12.78 -4.68
CA ASP A 121 -7.39 12.76 -4.62
C ASP A 121 -6.89 11.37 -4.21
N GLY A 122 -5.93 10.84 -4.96
CA GLY A 122 -5.36 9.52 -4.73
C GLY A 122 -3.99 9.54 -4.03
N THR A 123 -3.46 10.73 -3.73
CA THR A 123 -2.10 10.88 -3.18
C THR A 123 -2.01 10.31 -1.77
N HIS A 124 -2.92 10.73 -0.88
CA HIS A 124 -2.99 10.19 0.48
C HIS A 124 -3.30 8.69 0.49
N ILE A 125 -4.27 8.24 -0.34
CA ILE A 125 -4.59 6.81 -0.47
C ILE A 125 -3.35 6.01 -0.88
N THR A 126 -2.61 6.45 -1.90
CA THR A 126 -1.40 5.75 -2.37
C THR A 126 -0.36 5.62 -1.26
N ALA A 127 -0.17 6.67 -0.46
CA ALA A 127 0.76 6.64 0.67
C ALA A 127 0.27 5.68 1.77
N ALA A 128 -0.98 5.80 2.18
CA ALA A 128 -1.56 5.03 3.29
C ALA A 128 -1.69 3.54 2.96
N ARG A 129 -2.24 3.17 1.77
CA ARG A 129 -2.46 1.78 1.39
C ARG A 129 -1.14 1.01 1.18
N THR A 130 -0.08 1.68 0.72
CA THR A 130 1.24 1.04 0.52
C THR A 130 1.86 0.64 1.85
N ALA A 131 1.88 1.54 2.83
CA ALA A 131 2.37 1.21 4.17
C ALA A 131 1.42 0.24 4.90
N ALA A 132 0.11 0.31 4.63
CA ALA A 132 -0.86 -0.62 5.21
C ALA A 132 -0.67 -2.05 4.66
N ALA A 133 -0.39 -2.24 3.37
CA ALA A 133 -0.03 -3.54 2.80
C ALA A 133 1.24 -4.11 3.45
N ALA A 134 2.28 -3.27 3.67
CA ALA A 134 3.46 -3.67 4.42
C ALA A 134 3.13 -4.02 5.88
N ALA A 135 2.28 -3.25 6.56
CA ALA A 135 1.85 -3.55 7.91
C ALA A 135 1.02 -4.85 7.99
N VAL A 136 0.19 -5.14 6.99
CA VAL A 136 -0.49 -6.44 6.85
C VAL A 136 0.54 -7.56 6.72
N SER A 137 1.61 -7.39 5.92
CA SER A 137 2.68 -8.39 5.85
C SER A 137 3.35 -8.62 7.21
N VAL A 138 3.59 -7.55 7.99
CA VAL A 138 4.08 -7.65 9.38
C VAL A 138 3.10 -8.43 10.26
N ARG A 139 1.79 -8.14 10.18
CA ARG A 139 0.73 -8.85 10.91
C ARG A 139 0.72 -10.34 10.60
N LEU A 140 0.93 -10.71 9.34
CA LEU A 140 0.84 -12.08 8.87
C LEU A 140 2.13 -12.89 9.08
N LEU A 141 3.30 -12.24 8.97
CA LEU A 141 4.58 -12.91 8.75
C LEU A 141 5.64 -12.65 9.82
N SER A 142 5.51 -11.62 10.67
CA SER A 142 6.46 -11.43 11.78
C SER A 142 6.16 -12.36 12.94
N CYS A 143 7.15 -12.66 13.77
CA CYS A 143 6.93 -13.39 15.03
C CYS A 143 5.93 -12.63 15.92
N ALA A 144 5.07 -13.35 16.63
CA ALA A 144 4.09 -12.76 17.54
C ALA A 144 4.74 -11.92 18.64
N GLY A 145 5.94 -12.33 19.07
CA GLY A 145 6.74 -11.66 20.09
C GLY A 145 7.64 -10.53 19.58
N SER A 146 7.50 -10.08 18.33
CA SER A 146 8.30 -8.97 17.79
C SER A 146 8.14 -7.68 18.59
N ARG A 147 9.27 -7.09 19.03
CA ARG A 147 9.32 -5.92 19.92
C ARG A 147 10.07 -4.72 19.33
N ILE A 148 11.01 -4.96 18.44
CA ILE A 148 11.84 -3.90 17.85
C ILE A 148 11.61 -3.87 16.35
N ALA A 149 11.21 -2.70 15.84
CA ALA A 149 11.14 -2.44 14.42
C ALA A 149 12.20 -1.42 13.99
N THR A 150 12.61 -1.50 12.72
CA THR A 150 13.40 -0.45 12.07
C THR A 150 12.72 -0.05 10.77
N VAL A 151 12.51 1.26 10.59
CA VAL A 151 12.04 1.86 9.33
C VAL A 151 13.21 2.59 8.69
N ILE A 152 13.58 2.19 7.48
CA ILE A 152 14.63 2.83 6.70
C ILE A 152 13.97 3.67 5.61
N GLY A 153 14.11 4.99 5.74
CA GLY A 153 13.43 6.00 4.95
C GLY A 153 12.50 6.86 5.80
N ALA A 154 12.78 8.17 5.90
CA ALA A 154 12.00 9.13 6.69
C ALA A 154 11.02 9.98 5.85
N GLY A 155 10.75 9.57 4.61
CA GLY A 155 9.81 10.25 3.70
C GLY A 155 8.34 9.91 3.99
N VAL A 156 7.50 10.08 2.96
CA VAL A 156 6.05 9.83 3.05
C VAL A 156 5.75 8.40 3.52
N GLN A 157 6.44 7.40 2.95
CA GLN A 157 6.24 5.99 3.34
C GLN A 157 6.73 5.72 4.77
N GLY A 158 7.88 6.24 5.18
CA GLY A 158 8.37 6.09 6.56
C GLY A 158 7.37 6.63 7.58
N ARG A 159 6.76 7.78 7.31
CA ARG A 159 5.71 8.38 8.16
C ARG A 159 4.49 7.48 8.29
N GLN A 160 4.03 6.90 7.19
CA GLN A 160 2.88 5.99 7.22
C GLN A 160 3.21 4.67 7.94
N HIS A 161 4.43 4.14 7.76
CA HIS A 161 4.89 2.96 8.52
C HIS A 161 4.91 3.24 10.04
N LEU A 162 5.46 4.37 10.48
CA LEU A 162 5.47 4.75 11.89
C LEU A 162 4.05 4.81 12.48
N ARG A 163 3.06 5.29 11.71
CA ARG A 163 1.64 5.37 12.12
C ARG A 163 0.96 4.00 12.20
N LEU A 164 1.35 3.04 11.34
CA LEU A 164 0.64 1.77 11.16
C LEU A 164 1.26 0.60 11.93
N LEU A 165 2.58 0.55 12.08
CA LEU A 165 3.28 -0.55 12.76
C LEU A 165 2.76 -0.82 14.18
N PRO A 166 2.50 0.20 15.05
CA PRO A 166 1.96 -0.03 16.39
C PRO A 166 0.56 -0.65 16.42
N ARG A 167 -0.15 -0.66 15.27
CA ARG A 167 -1.49 -1.26 15.15
C ARG A 167 -1.45 -2.75 14.85
N VAL A 168 -0.31 -3.26 14.46
CA VAL A 168 -0.17 -4.69 14.07
C VAL A 168 0.72 -5.49 15.02
N ARG A 169 1.57 -4.84 15.81
CA ARG A 169 2.42 -5.44 16.85
C ARG A 169 2.65 -4.46 18.00
N ASN A 170 2.90 -5.00 19.19
CA ASN A 170 3.24 -4.23 20.38
C ASN A 170 4.75 -3.99 20.42
N PHE A 171 5.23 -3.02 19.64
CA PHE A 171 6.63 -2.64 19.63
C PHE A 171 6.99 -1.85 20.89
N ASP A 172 8.17 -2.14 21.44
CA ASP A 172 8.79 -1.35 22.52
C ASP A 172 9.60 -0.19 21.92
N ARG A 173 10.10 -0.35 20.67
CA ARG A 173 10.90 0.67 19.98
C ARG A 173 10.78 0.51 18.46
N ILE A 174 10.73 1.66 17.77
CA ILE A 174 10.79 1.77 16.32
C ILE A 174 11.98 2.68 15.96
N ASN A 175 13.06 2.09 15.47
CA ASN A 175 14.20 2.87 14.98
C ASN A 175 13.84 3.50 13.63
N ILE A 176 14.21 4.77 13.46
CA ILE A 176 14.05 5.50 12.20
C ILE A 176 15.44 5.81 11.66
N CYS A 177 15.71 5.34 10.44
CA CYS A 177 16.95 5.59 9.73
C CYS A 177 16.69 6.38 8.45
N SER A 178 17.55 7.31 8.11
CA SER A 178 17.48 8.06 6.85
C SER A 178 18.88 8.46 6.42
N LEU A 179 19.08 8.62 5.11
CA LEU A 179 20.32 9.16 4.54
C LEU A 179 20.61 10.56 5.11
N ARG A 180 19.58 11.37 5.35
CA ARG A 180 19.65 12.64 6.05
C ARG A 180 19.15 12.42 7.47
N PHE A 181 20.06 12.43 8.45
CA PHE A 181 19.74 12.11 9.84
C PHE A 181 18.69 13.05 10.43
N GLU A 182 18.72 14.33 10.07
CA GLU A 182 17.74 15.33 10.52
C GLU A 182 16.30 14.97 10.11
N GLU A 183 16.11 14.27 8.99
CA GLU A 183 14.79 13.79 8.59
C GLU A 183 14.33 12.60 9.47
N ALA A 184 15.29 11.77 9.89
CA ALA A 184 14.98 10.70 10.84
C ALA A 184 14.59 11.28 12.21
N GLU A 185 15.29 12.31 12.70
CA GLU A 185 14.95 12.99 13.96
C GLU A 185 13.57 13.64 13.90
N LYS A 186 13.25 14.37 12.82
CA LYS A 186 11.95 15.00 12.61
C LYS A 186 10.81 13.97 12.59
N LEU A 187 11.05 12.80 11.99
CA LEU A 187 10.04 11.73 11.98
C LEU A 187 9.93 11.07 13.34
N ALA A 188 11.03 10.76 14.00
CA ALA A 188 11.04 10.11 15.31
C ALA A 188 10.34 10.98 16.37
N ALA A 189 10.49 12.31 16.30
CA ALA A 189 9.79 13.23 17.21
C ALA A 189 8.25 13.17 17.17
N GLN A 190 7.67 12.43 16.20
CA GLN A 190 6.22 12.28 16.09
C GLN A 190 5.64 11.12 16.93
N SER A 191 6.48 10.34 17.63
CA SER A 191 6.03 9.19 18.41
C SER A 191 7.01 8.84 19.52
N ASP A 192 6.51 8.62 20.72
CA ASP A 192 7.30 8.17 21.88
C ASP A 192 7.95 6.79 21.69
N LEU A 193 7.42 5.99 20.75
CA LEU A 193 8.00 4.70 20.38
C LEU A 193 9.19 4.83 19.42
N ALA A 194 9.37 6.00 18.80
CA ALA A 194 10.35 6.18 17.74
C ALA A 194 11.67 6.73 18.27
N CYS A 195 12.77 6.25 17.67
CA CYS A 195 14.12 6.69 17.97
C CYS A 195 14.91 6.86 16.65
N ALA A 196 15.45 8.05 16.42
CA ALA A 196 16.34 8.27 15.28
C ALA A 196 17.70 7.63 15.51
N THR A 197 18.25 6.98 14.50
CA THR A 197 19.61 6.42 14.54
C THR A 197 20.31 6.54 13.19
N ALA A 198 21.58 6.88 13.22
CA ALA A 198 22.44 6.90 12.03
C ALA A 198 23.10 5.53 11.77
N ASP A 199 23.15 4.65 12.78
CA ASP A 199 23.74 3.31 12.68
C ASP A 199 22.71 2.30 12.17
N ILE A 200 22.60 2.23 10.83
CA ILE A 200 21.64 1.36 10.16
C ILE A 200 21.96 -0.12 10.43
N GLU A 201 23.25 -0.51 10.42
CA GLU A 201 23.65 -1.90 10.66
C GLU A 201 23.20 -2.35 12.05
N LYS A 202 23.51 -1.58 13.08
CA LYS A 202 23.10 -1.90 14.46
C LYS A 202 21.58 -1.97 14.57
N ALA A 203 20.87 -1.01 14.00
CA ALA A 203 19.41 -0.99 14.02
C ALA A 203 18.81 -2.26 13.39
N VAL A 204 19.32 -2.68 12.22
CA VAL A 204 18.87 -3.90 11.54
C VAL A 204 19.18 -5.15 12.36
N ARG A 205 20.40 -5.26 12.91
CA ARG A 205 20.83 -6.42 13.72
C ARG A 205 19.99 -6.64 14.98
N GLU A 206 19.47 -5.57 15.57
CA GLU A 206 18.60 -5.63 16.75
C GLU A 206 17.14 -5.91 16.41
N SER A 207 16.70 -5.66 15.17
CA SER A 207 15.28 -5.63 14.80
C SER A 207 14.66 -7.00 14.58
N ASP A 208 13.40 -7.11 14.99
CA ASP A 208 12.51 -8.22 14.68
C ASP A 208 11.72 -7.96 13.38
N VAL A 209 11.54 -6.67 13.05
CA VAL A 209 10.87 -6.20 11.83
C VAL A 209 11.71 -5.10 11.20
N VAL A 210 11.98 -5.20 9.90
CA VAL A 210 12.68 -4.17 9.11
C VAL A 210 11.80 -3.75 7.94
N CYS A 211 11.47 -2.46 7.87
CA CYS A 211 10.70 -1.88 6.78
C CYS A 211 11.59 -0.97 5.92
N LEU A 212 11.82 -1.37 4.68
CA LEU A 212 12.51 -0.57 3.68
C LEU A 212 11.48 0.30 2.97
N ALA A 213 11.65 1.61 3.04
CA ALA A 213 10.69 2.62 2.59
C ALA A 213 11.40 3.80 1.91
N THR A 214 12.36 3.48 1.03
CA THR A 214 13.25 4.46 0.39
C THR A 214 12.99 4.59 -1.11
N HIS A 215 13.60 5.59 -1.71
CA HIS A 215 13.70 5.75 -3.16
C HIS A 215 15.14 5.45 -3.63
N SER A 216 15.77 4.45 -3.03
CA SER A 216 17.14 4.09 -3.34
C SER A 216 17.23 3.22 -4.61
N PRO A 217 18.16 3.54 -5.55
CA PRO A 217 18.42 2.69 -6.71
C PRO A 217 19.27 1.46 -6.38
N ALA A 218 19.73 1.34 -5.12
CA ALA A 218 20.61 0.26 -4.64
C ALA A 218 20.16 -0.22 -3.26
N PRO A 219 20.49 -1.48 -2.88
CA PRO A 219 20.18 -2.01 -1.55
C PRO A 219 20.64 -1.10 -0.42
N VAL A 220 19.76 -0.93 0.59
CA VAL A 220 20.02 -0.04 1.74
C VAL A 220 20.41 -0.80 3.01
N ILE A 221 20.39 -2.13 2.95
CA ILE A 221 20.88 -3.03 4.00
C ILE A 221 21.70 -4.16 3.36
N GLU A 222 22.46 -4.87 4.18
CA GLU A 222 23.11 -6.12 3.77
C GLU A 222 22.39 -7.32 4.36
N ALA A 223 22.25 -8.41 3.59
CA ALA A 223 21.54 -9.63 4.03
C ALA A 223 22.11 -10.21 5.33
N ARG A 224 23.45 -10.12 5.54
CA ARG A 224 24.15 -10.59 6.75
C ARG A 224 23.84 -9.82 8.04
N TRP A 225 23.19 -8.66 7.94
CA TRP A 225 22.74 -7.90 9.12
C TRP A 225 21.43 -8.42 9.69
N VAL A 226 20.65 -9.13 8.87
CA VAL A 226 19.32 -9.60 9.23
C VAL A 226 19.45 -10.86 10.09
N LYS A 227 19.03 -10.79 11.36
CA LYS A 227 19.09 -11.91 12.30
C LYS A 227 17.99 -12.94 12.00
N PRO A 228 18.17 -14.22 12.42
CA PRO A 228 17.08 -15.22 12.39
C PRO A 228 15.80 -14.68 13.06
N GLY A 229 14.65 -15.06 12.51
CA GLY A 229 13.33 -14.64 13.00
C GLY A 229 12.84 -13.29 12.49
N THR A 230 13.68 -12.49 11.84
CA THR A 230 13.28 -11.17 11.33
C THR A 230 12.30 -11.28 10.18
N HIS A 231 11.34 -10.36 10.15
CA HIS A 231 10.52 -10.06 8.96
C HIS A 231 11.03 -8.79 8.29
N VAL A 232 11.29 -8.86 6.98
CA VAL A 232 11.71 -7.71 6.17
C VAL A 232 10.64 -7.37 5.14
N SER A 233 10.11 -6.15 5.14
CA SER A 233 9.22 -5.63 4.10
C SER A 233 9.91 -4.54 3.28
N SER A 234 9.67 -4.50 1.97
CA SER A 234 10.19 -3.47 1.06
C SER A 234 9.08 -2.94 0.16
N VAL A 235 8.88 -1.64 0.18
CA VAL A 235 7.85 -0.94 -0.60
C VAL A 235 8.42 0.03 -1.64
N GLY A 236 9.72 0.35 -1.57
CA GLY A 236 10.37 1.24 -2.53
C GLY A 236 10.47 0.59 -3.91
N PHE A 237 10.41 1.44 -4.93
CA PHE A 237 10.60 1.05 -6.32
C PHE A 237 11.49 2.07 -7.01
N HIS A 238 12.70 1.66 -7.33
CA HIS A 238 13.63 2.49 -8.12
C HIS A 238 14.57 1.59 -8.93
N PRO A 239 14.38 1.47 -10.25
CA PRO A 239 15.32 0.75 -11.10
C PRO A 239 16.73 1.37 -11.05
N PRO A 240 17.80 0.61 -11.29
CA PRO A 240 17.78 -0.77 -11.80
C PRO A 240 17.74 -1.85 -10.71
N SER A 241 18.16 -1.57 -9.47
CA SER A 241 18.35 -2.62 -8.45
C SER A 241 17.35 -2.53 -7.31
N GLY A 242 16.89 -1.30 -6.94
CA GLY A 242 15.99 -1.08 -5.81
C GLY A 242 16.65 -1.25 -4.44
N GLU A 243 15.85 -1.05 -3.39
CA GLU A 243 16.31 -0.97 -1.99
C GLU A 243 16.52 -2.34 -1.31
N LEU A 244 15.88 -3.41 -1.83
CA LEU A 244 15.92 -4.76 -1.26
C LEU A 244 17.14 -5.53 -1.77
N PRO A 245 18.00 -6.09 -0.87
CA PRO A 245 19.08 -6.96 -1.29
C PRO A 245 18.56 -8.23 -2.00
N LYS A 246 19.03 -8.48 -3.21
CA LYS A 246 18.60 -9.63 -4.02
C LYS A 246 19.02 -10.98 -3.41
N ASP A 247 20.15 -11.02 -2.74
CA ASP A 247 20.64 -12.20 -2.03
C ASP A 247 19.74 -12.55 -0.83
N LEU A 248 19.20 -11.54 -0.12
CA LEU A 248 18.22 -11.73 0.95
C LEU A 248 16.93 -12.37 0.38
N ALA A 249 16.37 -11.80 -0.68
CA ALA A 249 15.17 -12.33 -1.33
C ALA A 249 15.39 -13.75 -1.91
N ARG A 250 16.61 -14.06 -2.39
CA ARG A 250 16.98 -15.38 -2.92
C ARG A 250 17.15 -16.43 -1.83
N ALA A 251 17.74 -16.06 -0.70
CA ALA A 251 18.08 -16.99 0.36
C ALA A 251 16.89 -17.40 1.25
N HIS A 252 15.90 -16.51 1.38
CA HIS A 252 14.83 -16.66 2.35
C HIS A 252 13.45 -16.83 1.72
N ARG A 253 12.41 -17.04 2.54
CA ARG A 253 11.03 -17.15 2.04
C ARG A 253 10.54 -15.79 1.57
N LEU A 254 10.12 -15.77 0.31
CA LEU A 254 9.66 -14.57 -0.36
C LEU A 254 8.14 -14.54 -0.42
N PHE A 255 7.58 -13.39 -0.07
CA PHE A 255 6.15 -13.10 -0.12
C PHE A 255 5.90 -11.88 -1.01
N VAL A 256 4.80 -11.90 -1.75
CA VAL A 256 4.41 -10.86 -2.69
C VAL A 256 2.90 -10.63 -2.63
N GLU A 257 2.41 -9.52 -3.18
CA GLU A 257 0.97 -9.27 -3.33
C GLU A 257 0.35 -10.24 -4.33
N THR A 258 0.97 -10.30 -5.52
CA THR A 258 0.63 -11.21 -6.61
C THR A 258 1.90 -11.67 -7.31
N LEU A 259 1.83 -12.78 -8.05
CA LEU A 259 2.98 -13.30 -8.81
C LEU A 259 3.39 -12.39 -9.98
N ASP A 260 2.58 -11.40 -10.34
CA ASP A 260 2.95 -10.36 -11.29
C ASP A 260 4.16 -9.51 -10.84
N ALA A 261 4.50 -9.54 -9.54
CA ALA A 261 5.73 -8.91 -9.02
C ALA A 261 7.02 -9.39 -9.72
N PHE A 262 7.01 -10.59 -10.32
CA PHE A 262 8.15 -11.16 -11.05
C PHE A 262 8.21 -10.73 -12.53
N ARG A 263 7.18 -10.08 -13.05
CA ARG A 263 7.20 -9.52 -14.39
C ARG A 263 8.19 -8.36 -14.51
N PRO A 264 8.62 -8.02 -15.70
CA PRO A 264 9.39 -6.79 -15.90
C PRO A 264 8.60 -5.54 -15.47
N PRO A 265 9.31 -4.44 -15.08
CA PRO A 265 8.66 -3.15 -14.92
C PRO A 265 7.88 -2.74 -16.19
N PRO A 266 6.76 -2.04 -16.08
CA PRO A 266 6.22 -1.40 -14.88
C PRO A 266 5.32 -2.32 -14.03
N VAL A 267 5.04 -3.53 -14.47
CA VAL A 267 4.11 -4.43 -13.75
C VAL A 267 4.77 -4.99 -12.50
N GLY A 268 5.93 -5.59 -12.62
CA GLY A 268 6.73 -6.14 -11.53
C GLY A 268 7.99 -5.31 -11.25
N CYS A 269 8.97 -5.89 -10.57
CA CYS A 269 10.17 -5.19 -10.14
C CYS A 269 11.48 -5.89 -10.54
N SER A 270 12.53 -5.06 -10.68
CA SER A 270 13.87 -5.55 -11.03
C SER A 270 14.54 -6.36 -9.92
N GLU A 271 14.18 -6.11 -8.65
CA GLU A 271 14.73 -6.83 -7.49
C GLU A 271 14.42 -8.33 -7.54
N LEU A 272 13.26 -8.70 -8.09
CA LEU A 272 12.84 -10.10 -8.21
C LEU A 272 13.22 -10.72 -9.56
N ALA A 273 13.80 -9.96 -10.48
CA ALA A 273 14.18 -10.46 -11.82
C ALA A 273 15.16 -11.63 -11.71
N GLY A 274 14.80 -12.77 -12.36
CA GLY A 274 15.62 -14.00 -12.35
C GLY A 274 15.58 -14.78 -11.06
N LEU A 275 14.70 -14.47 -10.10
CA LEU A 275 14.36 -15.35 -9.00
C LEU A 275 13.28 -16.36 -9.44
N ASP A 276 13.27 -17.53 -8.81
CA ASP A 276 12.29 -18.56 -9.11
C ASP A 276 10.93 -18.19 -8.49
N ILE A 277 9.93 -17.96 -9.37
CA ILE A 277 8.56 -17.61 -8.97
C ILE A 277 7.91 -18.70 -8.09
N ALA A 278 8.27 -19.97 -8.26
CA ALA A 278 7.71 -21.07 -7.47
C ALA A 278 8.11 -20.99 -5.98
N ARG A 279 9.09 -20.16 -5.63
CA ARG A 279 9.53 -19.93 -4.23
C ARG A 279 8.75 -18.83 -3.53
N ALA A 280 7.94 -18.07 -4.26
CA ALA A 280 7.13 -17.00 -3.68
C ALA A 280 5.75 -17.50 -3.24
N THR A 281 5.27 -16.92 -2.16
CA THR A 281 3.92 -17.13 -1.63
C THR A 281 3.21 -15.77 -1.66
N THR A 282 1.94 -15.74 -2.07
CA THR A 282 1.15 -14.51 -2.05
C THR A 282 0.66 -14.20 -0.63
N LEU A 283 0.47 -12.92 -0.29
CA LEU A 283 -0.15 -12.55 0.98
C LEU A 283 -1.58 -13.08 1.09
N GLY A 284 -2.29 -13.21 -0.03
CA GLY A 284 -3.62 -13.78 -0.09
C GLY A 284 -3.66 -15.23 0.38
N ALA A 285 -2.71 -16.06 -0.09
CA ALA A 285 -2.58 -17.45 0.37
C ALA A 285 -2.35 -17.52 1.89
N VAL A 286 -1.52 -16.63 2.45
CA VAL A 286 -1.28 -16.56 3.90
C VAL A 286 -2.52 -16.06 4.66
N ALA A 287 -3.29 -15.14 4.09
CA ALA A 287 -4.54 -14.64 4.70
C ALA A 287 -5.64 -15.72 4.74
N ILE A 288 -5.63 -16.65 3.78
CA ILE A 288 -6.54 -17.81 3.76
C ILE A 288 -6.07 -18.89 4.73
N ASP A 289 -4.81 -19.32 4.63
CA ASP A 289 -4.21 -20.31 5.50
C ASP A 289 -2.88 -19.82 6.08
N ARG A 290 -2.86 -19.51 7.36
CA ARG A 290 -1.67 -19.03 8.08
C ARG A 290 -0.48 -20.00 7.99
N LYS A 291 -0.70 -21.29 7.74
CA LYS A 291 0.38 -22.26 7.53
C LYS A 291 1.17 -22.01 6.25
N ALA A 292 0.61 -21.28 5.27
CA ALA A 292 1.35 -20.81 4.11
C ALA A 292 2.36 -19.70 4.45
N GLY A 293 2.27 -19.09 5.62
CA GLY A 293 3.14 -18.02 6.11
C GLY A 293 4.43 -18.52 6.76
N ARG A 294 4.86 -17.82 7.82
CA ARG A 294 6.05 -18.18 8.65
C ARG A 294 5.90 -19.59 9.23
N ARG A 295 6.96 -20.39 9.16
CA ARG A 295 6.98 -21.79 9.64
C ARG A 295 7.45 -21.93 11.08
N ASP A 296 8.42 -21.09 11.47
CA ASP A 296 9.00 -21.09 12.82
C ASP A 296 9.60 -19.72 13.19
N ASP A 297 10.01 -19.55 14.44
CA ASP A 297 10.53 -18.28 14.97
C ASP A 297 11.97 -17.96 14.53
N GLN A 298 12.66 -18.88 13.84
CA GLN A 298 14.01 -18.64 13.31
C GLN A 298 13.98 -18.27 11.82
N GLU A 299 12.87 -18.52 11.15
CA GLU A 299 12.75 -18.24 9.72
C GLU A 299 12.81 -16.75 9.45
N ILE A 300 13.62 -16.32 8.49
CA ILE A 300 13.59 -14.96 7.93
C ILE A 300 12.53 -14.94 6.83
N THR A 301 11.59 -14.01 6.91
CA THR A 301 10.55 -13.78 5.91
C THR A 301 10.77 -12.45 5.20
N VAL A 302 10.63 -12.42 3.88
CA VAL A 302 10.85 -11.23 3.06
C VAL A 302 9.58 -10.93 2.26
N TYR A 303 9.05 -9.73 2.38
CA TYR A 303 7.92 -9.25 1.59
C TYR A 303 8.34 -8.13 0.67
N LYS A 304 8.03 -8.27 -0.64
CA LYS A 304 8.23 -7.21 -1.61
C LYS A 304 6.90 -6.73 -2.17
N ALA A 305 6.60 -5.46 -1.92
CA ALA A 305 5.44 -4.78 -2.45
C ALA A 305 5.71 -4.14 -3.82
N MET A 306 4.71 -4.19 -4.68
CA MET A 306 4.63 -3.43 -5.94
C MET A 306 3.41 -2.51 -5.96
N GLY A 307 2.46 -2.75 -5.07
CA GLY A 307 1.15 -2.12 -5.03
C GLY A 307 0.25 -2.62 -6.15
N VAL A 308 -0.88 -3.19 -5.84
CA VAL A 308 -1.89 -3.66 -6.80
C VAL A 308 -3.13 -2.78 -6.76
N ALA A 309 -3.90 -2.72 -7.84
CA ALA A 309 -5.08 -1.85 -7.94
C ALA A 309 -6.17 -2.18 -6.92
N MET A 310 -6.21 -3.42 -6.43
CA MET A 310 -7.10 -3.83 -5.33
C MET A 310 -6.91 -2.98 -4.08
N GLU A 311 -5.68 -2.64 -3.73
CA GLU A 311 -5.40 -1.83 -2.53
C GLU A 311 -6.01 -0.43 -2.64
N ASP A 312 -5.93 0.17 -3.83
CA ASP A 312 -6.51 1.47 -4.13
C ASP A 312 -8.04 1.40 -4.13
N MET A 313 -8.61 0.31 -4.69
CA MET A 313 -10.05 0.06 -4.69
C MET A 313 -10.60 -0.07 -3.27
N VAL A 314 -9.97 -0.86 -2.43
CA VAL A 314 -10.37 -1.04 -1.03
C VAL A 314 -10.36 0.29 -0.29
N ALA A 315 -9.25 1.03 -0.36
CA ALA A 315 -9.11 2.31 0.33
C ALA A 315 -10.12 3.36 -0.17
N ALA A 316 -10.30 3.48 -1.49
CA ALA A 316 -11.19 4.47 -2.08
C ALA A 316 -12.66 4.18 -1.76
N ASN A 317 -13.08 2.91 -1.76
CA ASN A 317 -14.44 2.54 -1.37
C ASN A 317 -14.71 2.82 0.12
N LEU A 318 -13.75 2.56 1.02
CA LEU A 318 -13.87 2.95 2.43
C LEU A 318 -14.08 4.46 2.61
N VAL A 319 -13.27 5.27 1.93
CA VAL A 319 -13.39 6.74 1.96
C VAL A 319 -14.75 7.18 1.44
N PHE A 320 -15.16 6.67 0.28
CA PHE A 320 -16.43 7.02 -0.36
C PHE A 320 -17.64 6.73 0.52
N GLU A 321 -17.74 5.51 1.05
CA GLU A 321 -18.86 5.11 1.90
C GLU A 321 -18.93 5.95 3.19
N ARG A 322 -17.78 6.25 3.82
CA ARG A 322 -17.73 7.10 5.00
C ARG A 322 -18.09 8.55 4.71
N ALA A 323 -17.57 9.10 3.62
CA ALA A 323 -17.92 10.45 3.20
C ALA A 323 -19.43 10.57 2.92
N LYS A 324 -20.00 9.59 2.22
CA LYS A 324 -21.43 9.52 1.93
C LYS A 324 -22.27 9.44 3.22
N GLN A 325 -21.92 8.58 4.16
CA GLN A 325 -22.62 8.46 5.46
C GLN A 325 -22.54 9.73 6.29
N ALA A 326 -21.41 10.45 6.21
CA ALA A 326 -21.19 11.69 6.95
C ALA A 326 -21.75 12.95 6.25
N GLY A 327 -22.35 12.81 5.06
CA GLY A 327 -22.77 13.95 4.24
C GLY A 327 -21.61 14.85 3.81
N GLY A 328 -20.41 14.25 3.65
CA GLY A 328 -19.19 14.97 3.26
C GLY A 328 -18.95 14.95 1.75
N GLY A 329 -17.88 15.64 1.35
CA GLY A 329 -17.57 15.87 -0.06
C GLY A 329 -18.40 16.96 -0.70
N ASN A 330 -17.98 17.42 -1.88
CA ASN A 330 -18.72 18.38 -2.67
C ASN A 330 -19.45 17.65 -3.80
N LEU A 331 -20.73 17.94 -3.99
CA LEU A 331 -21.52 17.42 -5.10
C LEU A 331 -21.39 18.36 -6.29
N MET A 332 -20.85 17.86 -7.38
CA MET A 332 -20.68 18.60 -8.63
C MET A 332 -21.66 18.06 -9.67
N ALA A 333 -22.43 18.97 -10.29
CA ALA A 333 -23.27 18.62 -11.44
C ALA A 333 -22.40 18.36 -12.67
N TRP A 334 -22.63 17.21 -13.31
CA TRP A 334 -21.87 16.73 -14.46
C TRP A 334 -22.74 16.71 -15.73
#